data_8711091e14646c0098065cc94d2ddaf9
#
_entry.id   8711091e14646c0098065cc94d2ddaf9
#
_cell.length_a   1.000
_cell.length_b   1.000
_cell.length_c   1.000
_cell.angle_alpha   90.00
_cell.angle_beta   90.00
_cell.angle_gamma   90.00
#
_symmetry.space_group_name_H-M   'P 1'
#
loop_
_entity.id
_entity.type
_entity.pdbx_description
1 polymer ?
#
loop_
_entity_poly.entity_id
_entity_poly.type
_entity_poly.pdbx_seq_one_letter_code
_entity_poly.pdbx_strand_id
1 'polypeptide(L)'
;MSTSLFDNIIFGPIKSRRLGNSLGINLLPLASKFCNFDCIYCECGWTGNVKNSVKNLPNVHTVTEHLMNKIQKLLDSNITIHSITFAGNGEPTLHPKFEEIMIDVLLVRNLMVPDAKISILSNGTMLHKTSVAEAMQEVDHCILKLDAGTEVL
;
A
#
# COMPACT_ATOMS: atom_id res chain seq x y z
N MET A 1 -0.89 -16.12 -17.67
CA MET A 1 0.08 -15.47 -16.76
C MET A 1 -0.22 -15.93 -15.35
N SER A 2 0.78 -16.39 -14.61
CA SER A 2 0.60 -16.66 -13.18
C SER A 2 0.39 -15.35 -12.46
N THR A 3 -0.72 -15.20 -11.75
CA THR A 3 -0.98 -14.02 -10.91
C THR A 3 -0.17 -14.12 -9.62
N SER A 4 0.52 -13.05 -9.26
CA SER A 4 1.26 -12.93 -8.00
C SER A 4 0.54 -11.95 -7.09
N LEU A 5 -0.24 -12.47 -6.13
CA LEU A 5 -0.91 -11.68 -5.10
C LEU A 5 -0.14 -11.81 -3.79
N PHE A 6 -0.11 -10.73 -3.02
CA PHE A 6 0.36 -10.79 -1.63
C PHE A 6 -0.71 -11.44 -0.77
N ASP A 7 -0.31 -12.41 0.01
CA ASP A 7 -1.16 -13.22 0.90
C ASP A 7 -1.24 -12.66 2.34
N ASN A 8 -0.60 -11.53 2.59
CA ASN A 8 -0.56 -10.86 3.88
C ASN A 8 -0.86 -9.37 3.76
N ILE A 9 -1.47 -8.81 4.82
CA ILE A 9 -1.72 -7.37 4.95
C ILE A 9 -0.39 -6.62 5.04
N ILE A 10 0.55 -7.12 5.85
CA ILE A 10 1.90 -6.58 5.97
C ILE A 10 2.90 -7.61 5.45
N PHE A 11 3.66 -7.26 4.45
CA PHE A 11 4.57 -8.17 3.77
C PHE A 11 6.00 -7.61 3.68
N GLY A 12 6.96 -8.49 3.42
CA GLY A 12 8.36 -8.13 3.35
C GLY A 12 9.11 -8.34 4.69
N PRO A 13 10.25 -7.65 4.93
CA PRO A 13 10.78 -6.54 4.12
C PRO A 13 11.30 -6.99 2.75
N ILE A 14 11.04 -6.17 1.74
CA ILE A 14 11.55 -6.34 0.39
C ILE A 14 12.77 -5.43 0.21
N LYS A 15 13.87 -5.98 -0.31
CA LYS A 15 15.05 -5.17 -0.65
C LYS A 15 14.80 -4.39 -1.94
N SER A 16 14.54 -3.11 -1.79
CA SER A 16 14.34 -2.19 -2.90
C SER A 16 15.60 -1.36 -3.14
N ARG A 17 15.97 -1.19 -4.42
CA ARG A 17 17.10 -0.31 -4.79
C ARG A 17 16.87 1.15 -4.44
N ARG A 18 15.61 1.60 -4.41
CA ARG A 18 15.26 3.00 -4.14
C ARG A 18 14.82 3.23 -2.70
N LEU A 19 14.16 2.23 -2.08
CA LEU A 19 13.50 2.37 -0.78
C LEU A 19 14.22 1.58 0.33
N GLY A 20 15.33 0.91 0.03
CA GLY A 20 16.05 0.07 0.99
C GLY A 20 15.24 -1.15 1.41
N ASN A 21 15.31 -1.54 2.69
CA ASN A 21 14.45 -2.57 3.27
C ASN A 21 13.04 -1.99 3.44
N SER A 22 12.15 -2.30 2.53
CA SER A 22 10.80 -1.76 2.47
C SER A 22 9.79 -2.75 3.02
N LEU A 23 9.03 -2.33 4.02
CA LEU A 23 7.89 -3.07 4.57
C LEU A 23 6.63 -2.66 3.81
N GLY A 24 5.97 -3.61 3.17
CA GLY A 24 4.78 -3.33 2.36
C GLY A 24 3.48 -3.42 3.15
N ILE A 25 2.53 -2.53 2.86
CA ILE A 25 1.16 -2.54 3.38
C ILE A 25 0.20 -2.81 2.22
N ASN A 26 -0.46 -3.96 2.24
CA ASN A 26 -1.54 -4.30 1.32
C ASN A 26 -2.90 -4.01 1.98
N LEU A 27 -3.57 -2.95 1.54
CA LEU A 27 -4.90 -2.55 2.02
C LEU A 27 -6.05 -3.26 1.32
N LEU A 28 -5.74 -4.20 0.43
CA LEU A 28 -6.67 -4.76 -0.52
C LEU A 28 -6.89 -6.24 -0.25
N PRO A 29 -7.89 -6.88 -0.88
CA PRO A 29 -8.16 -8.29 -0.63
C PRO A 29 -6.95 -9.18 -0.91
N LEU A 30 -6.75 -10.23 -0.09
CA LEU A 30 -5.62 -11.13 -0.23
C LEU A 30 -5.81 -12.12 -1.40
N ALA A 31 -7.05 -12.43 -1.75
CA ALA A 31 -7.39 -13.45 -2.75
C ALA A 31 -7.71 -12.89 -4.14
N SER A 32 -7.72 -11.56 -4.32
CA SER A 32 -8.10 -10.95 -5.59
C SER A 32 -7.49 -9.56 -5.75
N LYS A 33 -7.25 -9.16 -7.01
CA LYS A 33 -6.92 -7.78 -7.33
C LYS A 33 -8.12 -6.86 -7.10
N PHE A 34 -7.88 -5.71 -6.48
CA PHE A 34 -8.85 -4.62 -6.31
C PHE A 34 -8.22 -3.32 -6.82
N CYS A 35 -8.51 -3.00 -8.07
CA CYS A 35 -7.97 -1.85 -8.79
C CYS A 35 -9.01 -1.33 -9.78
N ASN A 36 -8.91 -0.07 -10.13
CA ASN A 36 -9.70 0.54 -11.21
C ASN A 36 -8.92 0.60 -12.54
N PHE A 37 -7.69 0.04 -12.58
CA PHE A 37 -6.90 -0.15 -13.78
C PHE A 37 -6.58 -1.62 -14.02
N ASP A 38 -6.58 -2.01 -15.30
CA ASP A 38 -6.15 -3.33 -15.76
C ASP A 38 -4.93 -3.22 -16.68
N CYS A 39 -3.82 -2.76 -16.11
CA CYS A 39 -2.55 -2.60 -16.82
C CYS A 39 -2.04 -3.94 -17.34
N ILE A 40 -1.65 -4.01 -18.61
CA ILE A 40 -1.21 -5.25 -19.27
C ILE A 40 0.03 -5.91 -18.65
N TYR A 41 0.82 -5.16 -17.91
CA TYR A 41 2.04 -5.61 -17.19
C TYR A 41 1.80 -5.86 -15.70
N CYS A 42 0.55 -5.80 -15.22
CA CYS A 42 0.24 -5.95 -13.80
C CYS A 42 0.42 -7.41 -13.35
N GLU A 43 1.31 -7.63 -12.38
CA GLU A 43 1.56 -8.96 -11.81
C GLU A 43 0.35 -9.50 -11.03
N CYS A 44 -0.54 -8.63 -10.54
CA CYS A 44 -1.78 -9.04 -9.87
C CYS A 44 -2.84 -9.60 -10.84
N GLY A 45 -2.60 -9.54 -12.15
CA GLY A 45 -3.56 -9.98 -13.17
C GLY A 45 -4.70 -9.00 -13.40
N TRP A 46 -5.87 -9.52 -13.77
CA TRP A 46 -7.06 -8.72 -14.10
C TRP A 46 -7.94 -8.50 -12.87
N THR A 47 -8.60 -7.35 -12.83
CA THR A 47 -9.57 -7.04 -11.78
C THR A 47 -10.83 -7.91 -11.95
N GLY A 48 -11.15 -8.66 -10.91
CA GLY A 48 -12.34 -9.50 -10.88
C GLY A 48 -13.61 -8.76 -10.49
N ASN A 49 -14.59 -9.47 -9.92
CA ASN A 49 -15.86 -8.86 -9.50
C ASN A 49 -15.67 -7.99 -8.25
N VAL A 50 -15.60 -6.67 -8.46
CA VAL A 50 -15.35 -5.65 -7.44
C VAL A 50 -16.36 -5.67 -6.29
N LYS A 51 -17.64 -6.01 -6.56
CA LYS A 51 -18.70 -5.98 -5.52
C LYS A 51 -18.44 -6.94 -4.35
N ASN A 52 -17.78 -8.07 -4.60
CA ASN A 52 -17.43 -9.03 -3.55
C ASN A 52 -16.12 -8.68 -2.83
N SER A 53 -15.27 -7.90 -3.47
CA SER A 53 -13.95 -7.54 -2.96
C SER A 53 -14.02 -6.52 -1.82
N VAL A 54 -14.97 -5.60 -1.85
CA VAL A 54 -15.12 -4.54 -0.80
C VAL A 54 -15.41 -5.12 0.59
N LYS A 55 -16.07 -6.29 0.65
CA LYS A 55 -16.39 -6.95 1.94
C LYS A 55 -15.17 -7.55 2.65
N ASN A 56 -14.07 -7.72 1.94
CA ASN A 56 -12.88 -8.42 2.41
C ASN A 56 -11.68 -7.46 2.62
N LEU A 57 -11.93 -6.17 2.70
CA LEU A 57 -10.89 -5.17 3.01
C LEU A 57 -10.52 -5.23 4.50
N PRO A 58 -9.23 -5.13 4.84
CA PRO A 58 -8.81 -5.07 6.24
C PRO A 58 -9.33 -3.77 6.88
N ASN A 59 -9.77 -3.84 8.12
CA ASN A 59 -10.13 -2.63 8.86
C ASN A 59 -8.89 -1.91 9.41
N VAL A 60 -9.06 -0.66 9.84
CA VAL A 60 -7.97 0.20 10.35
C VAL A 60 -7.19 -0.49 11.47
N HIS A 61 -7.90 -0.99 12.49
CA HIS A 61 -7.27 -1.66 13.65
C HIS A 61 -6.44 -2.88 13.22
N THR A 62 -6.96 -3.71 12.31
CA THR A 62 -6.24 -4.89 11.81
C THR A 62 -4.94 -4.50 11.10
N VAL A 63 -4.96 -3.45 10.27
CA VAL A 63 -3.75 -2.97 9.59
C VAL A 63 -2.72 -2.48 10.60
N THR A 64 -3.16 -1.66 11.57
CA THR A 64 -2.29 -1.08 12.61
C THR A 64 -1.67 -2.17 13.47
N GLU A 65 -2.45 -3.13 13.95
CA GLU A 65 -1.99 -4.26 14.77
C GLU A 65 -0.96 -5.12 14.02
N HIS A 66 -1.26 -5.49 12.76
CA HIS A 66 -0.35 -6.28 11.94
C HIS A 66 0.96 -5.53 11.66
N LEU A 67 0.88 -4.22 11.43
CA LEU A 67 2.05 -3.38 11.21
C LEU A 67 2.94 -3.34 12.45
N MET A 68 2.39 -3.04 13.62
CA MET A 68 3.12 -3.00 14.88
C MET A 68 3.80 -4.34 15.19
N ASN A 69 3.05 -5.44 15.07
CA ASN A 69 3.58 -6.79 15.31
C ASN A 69 4.71 -7.15 14.34
N LYS A 70 4.60 -6.75 13.07
CA LYS A 70 5.65 -7.02 12.08
C LYS A 70 6.88 -6.17 12.34
N ILE A 71 6.72 -4.89 12.65
CA ILE A 71 7.85 -3.99 13.00
C ILE A 71 8.57 -4.55 14.21
N GLN A 72 7.85 -4.92 15.29
CA GLN A 72 8.47 -5.45 16.50
C GLN A 72 9.32 -6.70 16.21
N LYS A 73 8.80 -7.65 15.45
CA LYS A 73 9.54 -8.87 15.05
C LYS A 73 10.81 -8.55 14.26
N LEU A 74 10.79 -7.53 13.41
CA LEU A 74 11.95 -7.11 12.63
C LEU A 74 13.01 -6.43 13.51
N LEU A 75 12.57 -5.58 14.45
CA LEU A 75 13.46 -4.94 15.43
C LEU A 75 14.12 -5.98 16.35
N ASP A 76 13.36 -6.96 16.84
CA ASP A 76 13.88 -8.06 17.65
C ASP A 76 14.94 -8.90 16.90
N SER A 77 14.83 -8.93 15.58
CA SER A 77 15.78 -9.60 14.68
C SER A 77 16.93 -8.70 14.21
N ASN A 78 17.04 -7.48 14.73
CA ASN A 78 18.01 -6.46 14.30
C ASN A 78 17.93 -6.13 12.79
N ILE A 79 16.74 -6.17 12.21
CA ILE A 79 16.51 -5.81 10.81
C ILE A 79 16.05 -4.37 10.74
N THR A 80 16.83 -3.51 10.09
CA THR A 80 16.49 -2.11 9.87
C THR A 80 15.43 -1.97 8.81
N ILE A 81 14.38 -1.18 9.10
CA ILE A 81 13.32 -0.79 8.17
C ILE A 81 13.64 0.61 7.66
N HIS A 82 13.81 0.75 6.34
CA HIS A 82 14.12 2.03 5.70
C HIS A 82 12.86 2.72 5.16
N SER A 83 11.85 1.92 4.78
CA SER A 83 10.59 2.45 4.26
C SER A 83 9.40 1.57 4.67
N ILE A 84 8.25 2.21 4.86
CA ILE A 84 6.93 1.58 4.94
C ILE A 84 6.18 2.02 3.70
N THR A 85 5.76 1.08 2.86
CA THR A 85 5.25 1.38 1.51
C THR A 85 3.83 0.87 1.33
N PHE A 86 2.90 1.78 1.06
CA PHE A 86 1.56 1.42 0.60
C PHE A 86 1.63 0.88 -0.82
N ALA A 87 1.43 -0.42 -0.94
CA ALA A 87 1.42 -1.16 -2.20
C ALA A 87 0.70 -2.48 -1.98
N GLY A 88 0.35 -3.22 -3.03
CA GLY A 88 -0.27 -4.53 -2.83
C GLY A 88 -1.10 -4.97 -4.02
N ASN A 89 -2.22 -5.62 -3.75
CA ASN A 89 -3.07 -6.29 -4.73
C ASN A 89 -3.98 -5.32 -5.51
N GLY A 90 -3.47 -4.16 -5.90
CA GLY A 90 -4.19 -3.15 -6.70
C GLY A 90 -3.90 -1.71 -6.29
N GLU A 91 -4.93 -0.85 -6.22
CA GLU A 91 -4.80 0.58 -5.93
C GLU A 91 -5.11 0.88 -4.44
N PRO A 92 -4.13 1.23 -3.61
CA PRO A 92 -4.34 1.43 -2.17
C PRO A 92 -5.32 2.56 -1.83
N THR A 93 -5.39 3.61 -2.64
CA THR A 93 -6.28 4.76 -2.41
C THR A 93 -7.77 4.46 -2.66
N LEU A 94 -8.10 3.28 -3.19
CA LEU A 94 -9.48 2.79 -3.28
C LEU A 94 -10.03 2.29 -1.94
N HIS A 95 -9.17 2.09 -0.94
CA HIS A 95 -9.64 1.68 0.39
C HIS A 95 -10.49 2.79 1.03
N PRO A 96 -11.75 2.51 1.46
CA PRO A 96 -12.67 3.55 1.95
C PRO A 96 -12.20 4.28 3.22
N LYS A 97 -11.27 3.67 3.95
CA LYS A 97 -10.64 4.20 5.16
C LYS A 97 -9.15 4.52 4.97
N PHE A 98 -8.74 4.86 3.73
CA PHE A 98 -7.34 5.11 3.39
C PHE A 98 -6.72 6.20 4.28
N GLU A 99 -7.45 7.31 4.47
CA GLU A 99 -7.00 8.45 5.27
C GLU A 99 -6.79 8.04 6.75
N GLU A 100 -7.77 7.36 7.35
CA GLU A 100 -7.67 6.90 8.75
C GLU A 100 -6.47 5.95 8.93
N ILE A 101 -6.27 5.03 7.98
CA ILE A 101 -5.13 4.10 8.00
C ILE A 101 -3.80 4.87 7.85
N MET A 102 -3.74 5.87 6.98
CA MET A 102 -2.53 6.69 6.79
C MET A 102 -2.14 7.36 8.10
N ILE A 103 -3.10 7.96 8.81
CA ILE A 103 -2.86 8.60 10.12
C ILE A 103 -2.28 7.60 11.10
N ASP A 104 -2.88 6.42 11.23
CA ASP A 104 -2.40 5.38 12.15
C ASP A 104 -0.99 4.88 11.77
N VAL A 105 -0.74 4.69 10.48
CA VAL A 105 0.59 4.26 9.99
C VAL A 105 1.66 5.31 10.29
N LEU A 106 1.35 6.59 10.14
CA LEU A 106 2.24 7.70 10.52
C LEU A 106 2.54 7.69 12.02
N LEU A 107 1.52 7.47 12.85
CA LEU A 107 1.69 7.36 14.31
C LEU A 107 2.57 6.17 14.68
N VAL A 108 2.33 5.00 14.12
CA VAL A 108 3.14 3.79 14.36
C VAL A 108 4.59 4.00 13.91
N ARG A 109 4.80 4.58 12.72
CA ARG A 109 6.13 4.91 12.21
C ARG A 109 6.88 5.81 13.19
N ASN A 110 6.25 6.92 13.60
CA ASN A 110 6.87 7.89 14.51
C ASN A 110 7.22 7.27 15.86
N LEU A 111 6.40 6.32 16.35
CA LEU A 111 6.60 5.66 17.64
C LEU A 111 7.70 4.59 17.59
N MET A 112 7.73 3.77 16.53
CA MET A 112 8.53 2.53 16.52
C MET A 112 9.78 2.63 15.63
N VAL A 113 9.70 3.34 14.52
CA VAL A 113 10.76 3.43 13.49
C VAL A 113 10.81 4.83 12.85
N PRO A 114 11.11 5.88 13.64
CA PRO A 114 10.97 7.28 13.22
C PRO A 114 11.80 7.67 12.00
N ASP A 115 12.88 6.94 11.72
CA ASP A 115 13.75 7.19 10.57
C ASP A 115 13.23 6.56 9.27
N ALA A 116 12.25 5.65 9.36
CA ALA A 116 11.67 5.00 8.19
C ALA A 116 10.83 5.99 7.39
N LYS A 117 10.96 5.94 6.05
CA LYS A 117 10.19 6.77 5.12
C LYS A 117 8.85 6.15 4.82
N ILE A 118 7.79 6.97 4.74
CA ILE A 118 6.50 6.52 4.22
C ILE A 118 6.47 6.73 2.72
N SER A 119 6.13 5.69 1.99
CA SER A 119 6.03 5.69 0.52
C SER A 119 4.68 5.17 0.07
N ILE A 120 4.20 5.65 -1.06
CA ILE A 120 2.99 5.11 -1.70
C ILE A 120 3.22 4.90 -3.20
N LEU A 121 2.75 3.76 -3.70
CA LEU A 121 2.64 3.47 -5.14
C LEU A 121 1.17 3.57 -5.52
N SER A 122 0.82 4.55 -6.35
CA SER A 122 -0.57 4.82 -6.73
C SER A 122 -0.71 5.14 -8.22
N ASN A 123 -1.86 4.80 -8.78
CA ASN A 123 -2.22 5.22 -10.13
C ASN A 123 -2.81 6.65 -10.18
N GLY A 124 -2.96 7.30 -9.03
CA GLY A 124 -3.38 8.70 -8.92
C GLY A 124 -4.86 8.98 -9.19
N THR A 125 -5.66 7.98 -9.56
CA THR A 125 -7.07 8.19 -9.96
C THR A 125 -7.97 8.75 -8.86
N MET A 126 -7.59 8.57 -7.60
CA MET A 126 -8.37 9.02 -6.46
C MET A 126 -7.95 10.41 -5.93
N LEU A 127 -6.98 11.08 -6.56
CA LEU A 127 -6.50 12.42 -6.15
C LEU A 127 -7.55 13.53 -6.26
N HIS A 128 -8.64 13.29 -7.01
CA HIS A 128 -9.79 14.20 -7.04
C HIS A 128 -10.55 14.27 -5.70
N LYS A 129 -10.35 13.31 -4.80
CA LYS A 129 -10.90 13.32 -3.44
C LYS A 129 -9.96 14.09 -2.52
N THR A 130 -10.45 15.15 -1.90
CA THR A 130 -9.66 16.03 -1.01
C THR A 130 -8.97 15.23 0.10
N SER A 131 -9.68 14.32 0.78
CA SER A 131 -9.11 13.53 1.87
C SER A 131 -7.96 12.62 1.42
N VAL A 132 -8.05 12.05 0.21
CA VAL A 132 -6.95 11.24 -0.36
C VAL A 132 -5.77 12.13 -0.71
N ALA A 133 -6.02 13.29 -1.34
CA ALA A 133 -4.97 14.22 -1.72
C ALA A 133 -4.22 14.76 -0.50
N GLU A 134 -4.94 15.10 0.57
CA GLU A 134 -4.37 15.54 1.85
C GLU A 134 -3.52 14.44 2.50
N ALA A 135 -4.07 13.21 2.61
CA ALA A 135 -3.31 12.09 3.15
C ALA A 135 -2.03 11.78 2.35
N MET A 136 -2.06 11.96 1.02
CA MET A 136 -0.89 11.75 0.17
C MET A 136 0.16 12.87 0.26
N GLN A 137 -0.14 14.03 0.85
CA GLN A 137 0.85 15.07 1.15
C GLN A 137 1.71 14.73 2.38
N GLU A 138 1.22 13.84 3.25
CA GLU A 138 1.91 13.43 4.47
C GLU A 138 3.00 12.36 4.23
N VAL A 139 3.11 11.82 3.02
CA VAL A 139 4.10 10.78 2.70
C VAL A 139 5.43 11.39 2.24
N ASP A 140 6.53 10.71 2.57
CA ASP A 140 7.87 11.14 2.12
C ASP A 140 8.07 10.90 0.60
N HIS A 141 7.49 9.82 0.06
CA HIS A 141 7.61 9.46 -1.35
C HIS A 141 6.26 9.11 -1.96
N CYS A 142 5.66 10.07 -2.66
CA CYS A 142 4.47 9.87 -3.47
C CYS A 142 4.90 9.46 -4.89
N ILE A 143 4.78 8.15 -5.20
CA ILE A 143 5.20 7.57 -6.47
C ILE A 143 3.94 7.32 -7.31
N LEU A 144 3.65 8.28 -8.18
CA LEU A 144 2.51 8.21 -9.08
C LEU A 144 2.89 7.56 -10.40
N LYS A 145 1.99 6.73 -10.91
CA LYS A 145 2.11 6.06 -12.18
C LYS A 145 1.55 6.93 -13.29
N LEU A 146 2.37 7.19 -14.29
CA LEU A 146 1.97 7.87 -15.52
C LEU A 146 2.23 6.92 -16.70
N ASP A 147 1.18 6.28 -17.20
CA ASP A 147 1.28 5.27 -18.27
C ASP A 147 1.03 5.86 -19.66
N ALA A 148 0.40 7.03 -19.77
CA ALA A 148 0.16 7.74 -21.01
C ALA A 148 0.22 9.25 -20.80
N GLY A 149 0.71 9.97 -21.79
CA GLY A 149 0.78 11.44 -21.79
C GLY A 149 -0.41 12.12 -22.50
N THR A 150 -1.36 11.34 -23.02
CA THR A 150 -2.57 11.83 -23.72
C THR A 150 -3.77 10.98 -23.34
N GLU A 151 -4.98 11.54 -23.49
CA GLU A 151 -6.23 10.80 -23.25
C GLU A 151 -6.56 9.76 -24.35
N VAL A 152 -5.85 9.81 -25.47
CA VAL A 152 -6.04 8.89 -26.59
C VAL A 152 -4.92 7.85 -26.56
N LEU A 153 -5.29 6.62 -26.27
CA LEU A 153 -4.47 5.42 -26.40
C LEU A 153 -4.92 4.63 -27.63
#